data_532d574f587585ef488f5d373c9af74a
#
_entry.id   532d574f587585ef488f5d373c9af74a
#
_cell.length_a   1.000
_cell.length_b   1.000
_cell.length_c   1.000
_cell.angle_alpha   90.00
_cell.angle_beta   90.00
_cell.angle_gamma   90.00
#
_symmetry.space_group_name_H-M   'P 1'
#
loop_
_entity.id
_entity.type
_entity.pdbx_description
1 polymer ?
#
loop_
_entity_poly.entity_id
_entity_poly.type
_entity_poly.pdbx_seq_one_letter_code
_entity_poly.pdbx_strand_id
1 'polypeptide(L)'
;MEKELLTKEQQETLNIKSLLEASGFSNLSVSEVRYFGSLCKELNLNPFKKEIYAVPFNKNGGARTIQPIVSYETYLSKAYSTPRFYRYEKSFTGEGINLKMSIKVFDINNNVMWDSVCDIKEFAKMDYNRTKLIGMWAQIPKLMLEKCVVVRACRFVCPNLVGDLPYTMEEMLQAKGFNEKSKETQDFTDKNIECKVSVKDINKKLEELKNEK
;
A
#
# COMPACT_ATOMS: atom_id res chain seq x y z
N MET A 1 19.39 -22.82 -34.64
CA MET A 1 18.52 -21.90 -33.87
C MET A 1 19.36 -21.35 -32.75
N GLU A 2 19.86 -20.11 -32.91
CA GLU A 2 20.60 -19.41 -31.87
C GLU A 2 19.63 -19.01 -30.76
N LYS A 3 19.87 -19.52 -29.55
CA LYS A 3 19.22 -19.02 -28.35
C LYS A 3 19.82 -17.63 -28.11
N GLU A 4 19.06 -16.57 -28.39
CA GLU A 4 19.42 -15.22 -27.97
C GLU A 4 19.63 -15.22 -26.45
N LEU A 5 20.87 -15.01 -26.04
CA LEU A 5 21.22 -14.84 -24.63
C LEU A 5 20.61 -13.52 -24.15
N LEU A 6 19.64 -13.61 -23.27
CA LEU A 6 19.03 -12.46 -22.62
C LEU A 6 20.08 -11.58 -21.95
N THR A 7 19.97 -10.27 -22.10
CA THR A 7 20.86 -9.34 -21.38
C THR A 7 20.61 -9.45 -19.86
N LYS A 8 21.61 -9.07 -19.04
CA LYS A 8 21.47 -9.08 -17.58
C LYS A 8 20.21 -8.33 -17.11
N GLU A 9 19.89 -7.20 -17.75
CA GLU A 9 18.71 -6.39 -17.46
C GLU A 9 17.39 -7.11 -17.79
N GLN A 10 17.36 -7.85 -18.90
CA GLN A 10 16.23 -8.69 -19.28
C GLN A 10 16.03 -9.83 -18.30
N GLN A 11 17.13 -10.45 -17.84
CA GLN A 11 17.10 -11.54 -16.86
C GLN A 11 16.59 -11.03 -15.49
N GLU A 12 17.06 -9.89 -15.01
CA GLU A 12 16.58 -9.24 -13.78
C GLU A 12 15.08 -8.90 -13.89
N THR A 13 14.64 -8.35 -15.02
CA THR A 13 13.23 -8.02 -15.26
C THR A 13 12.34 -9.25 -15.21
N LEU A 14 12.77 -10.37 -15.82
CA LEU A 14 12.05 -11.65 -15.80
C LEU A 14 11.98 -12.24 -14.38
N ASN A 15 13.08 -12.16 -13.63
CA ASN A 15 13.11 -12.62 -12.24
C ASN A 15 12.16 -11.82 -11.36
N ILE A 16 12.16 -10.48 -11.49
CA ILE A 16 11.24 -9.61 -10.75
C ILE A 16 9.79 -9.93 -11.15
N LYS A 17 9.51 -10.14 -12.44
CA LYS A 17 8.17 -10.48 -12.91
C LYS A 17 7.68 -11.81 -12.32
N SER A 18 8.51 -12.87 -12.36
CA SER A 18 8.18 -14.16 -11.78
C SER A 18 7.92 -14.09 -10.28
N LEU A 19 8.70 -13.29 -9.56
CA LEU A 19 8.51 -13.05 -8.13
C LEU A 19 7.23 -12.26 -7.82
N LEU A 20 6.89 -11.25 -8.64
CA LEU A 20 5.64 -10.50 -8.50
C LEU A 20 4.42 -11.37 -8.81
N GLU A 21 4.48 -12.22 -9.83
CA GLU A 21 3.44 -13.20 -10.15
C GLU A 21 3.24 -14.19 -9.00
N ALA A 22 4.32 -14.72 -8.45
CA ALA A 22 4.28 -15.62 -7.29
C ALA A 22 3.74 -14.93 -6.02
N SER A 23 3.89 -13.61 -5.91
CA SER A 23 3.39 -12.79 -4.79
C SER A 23 1.93 -12.34 -4.98
N GLY A 24 1.23 -12.78 -6.03
CA GLY A 24 -0.15 -12.37 -6.34
C GLY A 24 -0.29 -11.05 -7.10
N PHE A 25 0.82 -10.45 -7.55
CA PHE A 25 0.84 -9.27 -8.43
C PHE A 25 0.77 -9.69 -9.92
N SER A 26 -0.14 -10.59 -10.26
CA SER A 26 -0.37 -11.02 -11.62
C SER A 26 -0.90 -9.85 -12.48
N ASN A 27 -0.47 -9.80 -13.75
CA ASN A 27 -0.95 -8.91 -14.80
C ASN A 27 -0.22 -7.57 -15.02
N LEU A 28 1.03 -7.42 -14.59
CA LEU A 28 1.85 -6.28 -15.00
C LEU A 28 2.56 -6.57 -16.34
N SER A 29 2.59 -5.59 -17.24
CA SER A 29 3.44 -5.65 -18.44
C SER A 29 4.93 -5.52 -18.07
N VAL A 30 5.81 -5.91 -18.97
CA VAL A 30 7.27 -5.81 -18.75
C VAL A 30 7.70 -4.35 -18.47
N SER A 31 7.10 -3.38 -19.15
CA SER A 31 7.37 -1.95 -18.92
C SER A 31 6.90 -1.48 -17.54
N GLU A 32 5.73 -1.94 -17.09
CA GLU A 32 5.21 -1.65 -15.75
C GLU A 32 6.09 -2.26 -14.64
N VAL A 33 6.55 -3.51 -14.83
CA VAL A 33 7.48 -4.17 -13.89
C VAL A 33 8.80 -3.41 -13.81
N ARG A 34 9.37 -2.97 -14.94
CA ARG A 34 10.61 -2.20 -14.99
C ARG A 34 10.45 -0.86 -14.28
N TYR A 35 9.38 -0.13 -14.57
CA TYR A 35 9.06 1.14 -13.90
C TYR A 35 8.90 0.94 -12.38
N PHE A 36 8.10 -0.05 -11.97
CA PHE A 36 7.87 -0.34 -10.56
C PHE A 36 9.16 -0.75 -9.84
N GLY A 37 9.99 -1.60 -10.47
CA GLY A 37 11.28 -2.00 -9.92
C GLY A 37 12.25 -0.83 -9.74
N SER A 38 12.29 0.12 -10.71
CA SER A 38 13.08 1.34 -10.58
C SER A 38 12.59 2.22 -9.44
N LEU A 39 11.28 2.36 -9.29
CA LEU A 39 10.67 3.12 -8.20
C LEU A 39 10.97 2.49 -6.82
N CYS A 40 10.90 1.16 -6.70
CA CYS A 40 11.27 0.47 -5.48
C CYS A 40 12.73 0.71 -5.07
N LYS A 41 13.65 0.71 -6.05
CA LYS A 41 15.07 1.01 -5.82
C LYS A 41 15.26 2.46 -5.36
N GLU A 42 14.65 3.42 -6.04
CA GLU A 42 14.75 4.85 -5.74
C GLU A 42 14.23 5.17 -4.32
N LEU A 43 13.07 4.63 -3.96
CA LEU A 43 12.46 4.85 -2.66
C LEU A 43 13.04 3.96 -1.55
N ASN A 44 13.95 3.03 -1.89
CA ASN A 44 14.46 1.99 -0.98
C ASN A 44 13.33 1.25 -0.25
N LEU A 45 12.36 0.74 -1.05
CA LEU A 45 11.20 0.00 -0.56
C LEU A 45 11.20 -1.42 -1.15
N ASN A 46 10.86 -2.40 -0.31
CA ASN A 46 10.86 -3.81 -0.70
C ASN A 46 9.42 -4.31 -0.88
N PRO A 47 8.99 -4.63 -2.13
CA PRO A 47 7.64 -5.15 -2.38
C PRO A 47 7.38 -6.53 -1.73
N PHE A 48 8.43 -7.34 -1.53
CA PHE A 48 8.30 -8.66 -0.88
C PHE A 48 8.05 -8.54 0.63
N LYS A 49 8.45 -7.42 1.25
CA LYS A 49 8.11 -7.08 2.63
C LYS A 49 6.77 -6.37 2.76
N LYS A 50 6.01 -6.26 1.66
CA LYS A 50 4.73 -5.55 1.60
C LYS A 50 4.83 -4.05 1.95
N GLU A 51 5.99 -3.46 1.71
CA GLU A 51 6.21 -2.03 1.95
C GLU A 51 5.58 -1.16 0.86
N ILE A 52 5.55 -1.67 -0.38
CA ILE A 52 5.00 -0.99 -1.55
C ILE A 52 4.27 -1.98 -2.47
N TYR A 53 3.19 -1.54 -3.10
CA TYR A 53 2.36 -2.31 -4.02
C TYR A 53 2.20 -1.58 -5.35
N ALA A 54 2.05 -2.33 -6.43
CA ALA A 54 1.70 -1.82 -7.75
C ALA A 54 0.24 -2.14 -8.05
N VAL A 55 -0.63 -1.13 -8.03
CA VAL A 55 -2.05 -1.32 -8.35
C VAL A 55 -2.30 -0.88 -9.79
N PRO A 56 -2.77 -1.79 -10.67
CA PRO A 56 -3.16 -1.42 -12.04
C PRO A 56 -4.34 -0.45 -12.00
N PHE A 57 -4.25 0.62 -12.77
CA PHE A 57 -5.28 1.63 -12.89
C PHE A 57 -5.63 1.88 -14.36
N ASN A 58 -6.88 1.73 -14.72
CA ASN A 58 -7.39 2.05 -16.04
C ASN A 58 -8.06 3.43 -16.00
N LYS A 59 -7.49 4.41 -16.69
CA LYS A 59 -8.18 5.69 -16.89
C LYS A 59 -9.32 5.48 -17.88
N ASN A 60 -10.48 6.11 -17.63
CA ASN A 60 -11.62 6.08 -18.54
C ASN A 60 -11.19 6.44 -19.99
N GLY A 61 -11.17 5.45 -20.90
CA GLY A 61 -10.76 5.63 -22.29
C GLY A 61 -9.26 5.86 -22.54
N GLY A 62 -8.40 5.73 -21.53
CA GLY A 62 -6.96 5.97 -21.61
C GLY A 62 -6.09 4.72 -21.42
N ALA A 63 -4.79 4.89 -21.61
CA ALA A 63 -3.82 3.83 -21.37
C ALA A 63 -3.85 3.36 -19.92
N ARG A 64 -3.66 2.06 -19.73
CA ARG A 64 -3.45 1.45 -18.42
C ARG A 64 -2.17 2.02 -17.80
N THR A 65 -2.23 2.36 -16.54
CA THR A 65 -1.09 2.80 -15.74
C THR A 65 -1.04 2.03 -14.43
N ILE A 66 0.12 1.94 -13.81
CA ILE A 66 0.21 1.45 -12.43
C ILE A 66 0.29 2.63 -11.47
N GLN A 67 -0.41 2.49 -10.36
CA GLN A 67 -0.32 3.41 -9.24
C GLN A 67 0.45 2.73 -8.11
N PRO A 68 1.63 3.23 -7.74
CA PRO A 68 2.33 2.74 -6.57
C PRO A 68 1.58 3.15 -5.30
N ILE A 69 1.46 2.23 -4.37
CA ILE A 69 0.79 2.43 -3.09
C ILE A 69 1.70 1.92 -2.00
N VAL A 70 1.88 2.70 -0.94
CA VAL A 70 2.72 2.35 0.21
C VAL A 70 1.83 1.94 1.38
N SER A 71 2.28 0.95 2.15
CA SER A 71 1.53 0.52 3.33
C SER A 71 1.62 1.55 4.47
N TYR A 72 0.59 1.62 5.28
CA TYR A 72 0.56 2.42 6.50
C TYR A 72 1.74 2.08 7.44
N GLU A 73 2.04 0.78 7.56
CA GLU A 73 3.12 0.26 8.40
C GLU A 73 4.48 0.76 7.93
N THR A 74 4.68 0.93 6.63
CA THR A 74 5.92 1.49 6.06
C THR A 74 6.11 2.95 6.46
N TYR A 75 5.04 3.76 6.40
CA TYR A 75 5.09 5.13 6.89
C TYR A 75 5.50 5.19 8.35
N LEU A 76 4.86 4.36 9.18
CA LEU A 76 5.10 4.33 10.61
C LEU A 76 6.52 3.84 10.93
N SER A 77 7.00 2.79 10.26
CA SER A 77 8.36 2.26 10.42
C SER A 77 9.42 3.31 10.06
N LYS A 78 9.23 4.04 8.94
CA LYS A 78 10.15 5.12 8.58
C LYS A 78 10.09 6.29 9.56
N ALA A 79 8.91 6.65 10.05
CA ALA A 79 8.77 7.72 11.04
C ALA A 79 9.46 7.35 12.37
N TYR A 80 9.34 6.12 12.83
CA TYR A 80 10.03 5.65 14.04
C TYR A 80 11.56 5.53 13.90
N SER A 81 12.11 5.58 12.69
CA SER A 81 13.57 5.62 12.50
C SER A 81 14.21 6.96 12.85
N THR A 82 13.42 7.98 13.18
CA THR A 82 13.88 9.31 13.54
C THR A 82 13.51 9.68 14.98
N PRO A 83 14.38 10.43 15.70
CA PRO A 83 14.06 10.91 17.05
C PRO A 83 12.86 11.88 17.10
N ARG A 84 12.42 12.44 15.95
CA ARG A 84 11.30 13.37 15.87
C ARG A 84 9.94 12.70 16.03
N PHE A 85 9.81 11.41 15.70
CA PHE A 85 8.61 10.62 15.85
C PHE A 85 8.90 9.43 16.76
N TYR A 86 8.98 9.66 18.06
CA TYR A 86 9.33 8.63 19.02
C TYR A 86 8.13 7.82 19.50
N ARG A 87 7.01 8.50 19.79
CA ARG A 87 5.74 7.88 20.18
C ARG A 87 4.56 8.76 19.82
N TYR A 88 3.39 8.18 19.80
CA TYR A 88 2.15 8.97 19.72
C TYR A 88 1.11 8.46 20.71
N GLU A 89 0.25 9.35 21.13
CA GLU A 89 -0.94 9.08 21.93
C GLU A 89 -2.18 9.35 21.07
N LYS A 90 -3.21 8.53 21.22
CA LYS A 90 -4.46 8.67 20.49
C LYS A 90 -5.67 8.48 21.38
N SER A 91 -6.73 9.19 21.07
CA SER A 91 -8.06 8.96 21.66
C SER A 91 -9.14 9.15 20.61
N PHE A 92 -10.27 8.47 20.80
CA PHE A 92 -11.43 8.59 19.92
C PHE A 92 -12.61 9.14 20.68
N THR A 93 -13.38 10.03 20.03
CA THR A 93 -14.62 10.58 20.53
C THR A 93 -15.71 10.51 19.46
N GLY A 94 -16.96 10.35 19.85
CA GLY A 94 -18.08 10.17 18.93
C GLY A 94 -18.12 8.80 18.28
N GLU A 95 -19.09 8.60 17.38
CA GLU A 95 -19.32 7.36 16.66
C GLU A 95 -19.85 7.65 15.24
N GLY A 96 -19.74 6.63 14.35
CA GLY A 96 -20.22 6.71 12.98
C GLY A 96 -19.62 7.92 12.25
N ILE A 97 -20.47 8.73 11.63
CA ILE A 97 -20.07 9.96 10.90
C ILE A 97 -19.57 11.09 11.79
N ASN A 98 -19.74 10.99 13.11
CA ASN A 98 -19.26 12.00 14.09
C ASN A 98 -18.01 11.50 14.83
N LEU A 99 -17.40 10.40 14.39
CA LEU A 99 -16.15 9.89 14.95
C LEU A 99 -15.03 10.89 14.71
N LYS A 100 -14.28 11.19 15.77
CA LYS A 100 -13.08 12.03 15.74
C LYS A 100 -11.93 11.28 16.41
N MET A 101 -10.73 11.56 15.97
CA MET A 101 -9.50 11.06 16.56
C MET A 101 -8.63 12.24 16.97
N SER A 102 -8.27 12.31 18.25
CA SER A 102 -7.20 13.17 18.74
C SER A 102 -5.89 12.41 18.69
N ILE A 103 -4.84 13.05 18.23
CA ILE A 103 -3.49 12.48 18.16
C ILE A 103 -2.48 13.50 18.66
N LYS A 104 -1.52 13.04 19.49
CA LYS A 104 -0.32 13.79 19.89
C LYS A 104 0.90 12.99 19.54
N VAL A 105 1.82 13.57 18.81
CA VAL A 105 3.11 12.96 18.45
C VAL A 105 4.20 13.62 19.27
N PHE A 106 5.11 12.82 19.81
CA PHE A 106 6.20 13.26 20.67
C PHE A 106 7.55 12.85 20.08
N ASP A 107 8.53 13.73 20.26
CA ASP A 107 9.92 13.40 20.01
C ASP A 107 10.54 12.58 21.15
N ILE A 108 11.81 12.22 21.01
CA ILE A 108 12.55 11.44 22.01
C ILE A 108 12.71 12.18 23.36
N ASN A 109 12.60 13.50 23.36
CA ASN A 109 12.67 14.36 24.56
C ASN A 109 11.28 14.65 25.15
N ASN A 110 10.22 13.97 24.67
CA ASN A 110 8.82 14.21 25.02
C ASN A 110 8.28 15.61 24.64
N ASN A 111 8.93 16.33 23.74
CA ASN A 111 8.33 17.55 23.18
C ASN A 111 7.21 17.16 22.22
N VAL A 112 6.10 17.92 22.26
CA VAL A 112 4.98 17.73 21.34
C VAL A 112 5.38 18.25 19.96
N MET A 113 5.49 17.36 18.98
CA MET A 113 5.82 17.67 17.60
C MET A 113 4.57 17.96 16.76
N TRP A 114 3.45 17.33 17.10
CA TRP A 114 2.17 17.54 16.46
C TRP A 114 1.02 17.19 17.42
N ASP A 115 0.01 18.05 17.47
CA ASP A 115 -1.21 17.86 18.25
C ASP A 115 -2.40 18.27 17.37
N SER A 116 -3.33 17.35 17.12
CA SER A 116 -4.45 17.60 16.24
C SER A 116 -5.66 16.75 16.58
N VAL A 117 -6.83 17.26 16.23
CA VAL A 117 -8.10 16.53 16.23
C VAL A 117 -8.61 16.45 14.81
N CYS A 118 -8.76 15.23 14.31
CA CYS A 118 -9.19 14.94 12.95
C CYS A 118 -10.61 14.35 12.94
N ASP A 119 -11.46 14.87 12.08
CA ASP A 119 -12.83 14.39 11.90
C ASP A 119 -12.86 13.33 10.81
N ILE A 120 -13.60 12.23 11.02
CA ILE A 120 -13.75 11.17 10.03
C ILE A 120 -14.29 11.69 8.69
N LYS A 121 -15.07 12.75 8.69
CA LYS A 121 -15.63 13.39 7.49
C LYS A 121 -14.57 13.96 6.55
N GLU A 122 -13.36 14.21 7.05
CA GLU A 122 -12.24 14.68 6.23
C GLU A 122 -11.67 13.57 5.33
N PHE A 123 -11.82 12.31 5.75
CA PHE A 123 -11.15 11.17 5.14
C PHE A 123 -12.10 10.13 4.55
N ALA A 124 -13.25 9.93 5.20
CA ALA A 124 -14.10 8.79 4.93
C ALA A 124 -14.84 8.86 3.59
N LYS A 125 -14.97 7.68 2.97
CA LYS A 125 -15.91 7.50 1.89
C LYS A 125 -17.33 7.43 2.45
N MET A 126 -18.19 8.31 1.94
CA MET A 126 -19.58 8.44 2.37
C MET A 126 -20.54 8.18 1.22
N ASP A 127 -21.80 7.92 1.57
CA ASP A 127 -22.89 7.88 0.61
C ASP A 127 -23.08 9.24 -0.10
N TYR A 128 -23.92 9.26 -1.15
CA TYR A 128 -24.17 10.46 -1.94
C TYR A 128 -24.63 11.65 -1.09
N ASN A 129 -25.47 11.40 -0.09
CA ASN A 129 -26.03 12.42 0.79
C ASN A 129 -25.09 12.78 1.96
N ARG A 130 -23.94 12.12 2.09
CA ARG A 130 -22.96 12.27 3.18
C ARG A 130 -23.57 12.02 4.57
N THR A 131 -24.51 11.10 4.65
CA THR A 131 -25.22 10.72 5.88
C THR A 131 -24.70 9.44 6.50
N LYS A 132 -24.03 8.59 5.71
CA LYS A 132 -23.54 7.26 6.16
C LYS A 132 -22.15 6.98 5.61
N LEU A 133 -21.34 6.31 6.43
CA LEU A 133 -20.10 5.70 6.00
C LEU A 133 -20.39 4.49 5.10
N ILE A 134 -19.56 4.25 4.09
CA ILE A 134 -19.69 3.11 3.18
C ILE A 134 -18.40 2.29 3.08
N GLY A 135 -18.54 1.01 2.68
CA GLY A 135 -17.42 0.09 2.53
C GLY A 135 -16.68 -0.17 3.85
N MET A 136 -15.37 -0.23 3.81
CA MET A 136 -14.51 -0.47 4.98
C MET A 136 -14.68 0.59 6.07
N TRP A 137 -15.00 1.83 5.69
CA TRP A 137 -15.29 2.91 6.64
C TRP A 137 -16.51 2.65 7.51
N ALA A 138 -17.50 1.90 6.99
CA ALA A 138 -18.66 1.49 7.78
C ALA A 138 -18.36 0.30 8.72
N GLN A 139 -17.46 -0.59 8.29
CA GLN A 139 -17.12 -1.81 9.03
C GLN A 139 -16.12 -1.57 10.16
N ILE A 140 -15.04 -0.84 9.88
CA ILE A 140 -13.93 -0.61 10.81
C ILE A 140 -13.52 0.87 10.87
N PRO A 141 -14.44 1.78 11.23
CA PRO A 141 -14.23 3.23 11.12
C PRO A 141 -13.03 3.74 11.91
N LYS A 142 -12.82 3.23 13.14
CA LYS A 142 -11.70 3.66 14.00
C LYS A 142 -10.35 3.33 13.38
N LEU A 143 -10.19 2.11 12.86
CA LEU A 143 -8.95 1.68 12.23
C LEU A 143 -8.66 2.47 10.94
N MET A 144 -9.69 2.70 10.12
CA MET A 144 -9.54 3.47 8.89
C MET A 144 -9.14 4.92 9.18
N LEU A 145 -9.78 5.55 10.17
CA LEU A 145 -9.43 6.90 10.59
C LEU A 145 -8.01 6.98 11.15
N GLU A 146 -7.63 6.02 11.99
CA GLU A 146 -6.28 5.94 12.55
C GLU A 146 -5.22 5.88 11.45
N LYS A 147 -5.36 4.99 10.48
CA LYS A 147 -4.42 4.87 9.36
C LYS A 147 -4.20 6.20 8.64
N CYS A 148 -5.28 6.90 8.29
CA CYS A 148 -5.19 8.20 7.61
C CYS A 148 -4.54 9.27 8.48
N VAL A 149 -4.94 9.37 9.74
CA VAL A 149 -4.45 10.40 10.66
C VAL A 149 -2.97 10.20 11.00
N VAL A 150 -2.56 8.95 11.23
CA VAL A 150 -1.15 8.64 11.52
C VAL A 150 -0.25 8.88 10.30
N VAL A 151 -0.68 8.53 9.08
CA VAL A 151 0.08 8.84 7.85
C VAL A 151 0.22 10.35 7.70
N ARG A 152 -0.84 11.12 7.92
CA ARG A 152 -0.82 12.59 7.92
C ARG A 152 0.17 13.12 8.96
N ALA A 153 0.20 12.56 10.17
CA ALA A 153 1.15 12.92 11.21
C ALA A 153 2.59 12.62 10.80
N CYS A 154 2.85 11.44 10.21
CA CYS A 154 4.17 11.08 9.69
C CYS A 154 4.65 12.09 8.63
N ARG A 155 3.79 12.47 7.69
CA ARG A 155 4.12 13.46 6.65
C ARG A 155 4.44 14.83 7.25
N PHE A 156 3.71 15.23 8.30
CA PHE A 156 3.91 16.52 8.96
C PHE A 156 5.20 16.56 9.79
N VAL A 157 5.44 15.51 10.60
CA VAL A 157 6.57 15.48 11.55
C VAL A 157 7.88 15.11 10.87
N CYS A 158 7.83 14.24 9.85
CA CYS A 158 9.00 13.68 9.17
C CYS A 158 8.97 13.89 7.65
N PRO A 159 8.75 15.11 7.13
CA PRO A 159 8.57 15.36 5.70
C PRO A 159 9.76 14.88 4.86
N ASN A 160 10.98 15.02 5.37
CA ASN A 160 12.21 14.63 4.66
C ASN A 160 12.36 13.11 4.50
N LEU A 161 11.64 12.30 5.28
CA LEU A 161 11.73 10.83 5.22
C LEU A 161 10.55 10.18 4.49
N VAL A 162 9.39 10.81 4.55
CA VAL A 162 8.16 10.22 4.03
C VAL A 162 7.43 11.12 3.02
N GLY A 163 7.94 12.32 2.75
CA GLY A 163 7.30 13.29 1.84
C GLY A 163 7.21 12.77 0.41
N ASP A 164 8.24 12.07 -0.05
CA ASP A 164 8.35 11.52 -1.40
C ASP A 164 7.69 10.15 -1.55
N LEU A 165 7.17 9.56 -0.46
CA LEU A 165 6.50 8.26 -0.54
C LEU A 165 5.16 8.38 -1.27
N PRO A 166 4.84 7.40 -2.14
CA PRO A 166 3.52 7.29 -2.76
C PRO A 166 2.39 7.25 -1.71
N TYR A 167 1.19 7.62 -2.13
CA TYR A 167 0.02 7.58 -1.26
C TYR A 167 -0.29 6.18 -0.73
N THR A 168 -0.93 6.12 0.43
CA THR A 168 -1.56 4.87 0.91
C THR A 168 -2.84 4.58 0.14
N MET A 169 -3.37 3.35 0.28
CA MET A 169 -4.66 2.99 -0.33
C MET A 169 -5.79 3.89 0.17
N GLU A 170 -5.79 4.19 1.47
CA GLU A 170 -6.79 5.04 2.10
C GLU A 170 -6.78 6.46 1.54
N GLU A 171 -5.60 7.04 1.30
CA GLU A 171 -5.45 8.36 0.67
C GLU A 171 -5.90 8.34 -0.80
N MET A 172 -5.58 7.28 -1.53
CA MET A 172 -5.99 7.12 -2.94
C MET A 172 -7.50 7.04 -3.10
N LEU A 173 -8.20 6.38 -2.18
CA LEU A 173 -9.66 6.27 -2.19
C LEU A 173 -10.36 7.62 -1.97
N GLN A 174 -9.66 8.63 -1.42
CA GLN A 174 -10.17 9.99 -1.24
C GLN A 174 -10.03 10.84 -2.50
N ALA A 175 -9.07 10.53 -3.38
CA ALA A 175 -8.83 11.30 -4.59
C ALA A 175 -10.07 11.28 -5.49
N LYS A 176 -10.60 12.46 -5.85
CA LYS A 176 -11.74 12.62 -6.77
C LYS A 176 -11.33 12.05 -8.14
N GLY A 177 -11.92 10.92 -8.52
CA GLY A 177 -11.65 10.25 -9.80
C GLY A 177 -11.42 8.75 -9.70
N PHE A 178 -11.33 8.20 -8.50
CA PHE A 178 -11.43 6.76 -8.28
C PHE A 178 -12.90 6.33 -8.46
N ASN A 179 -13.39 6.41 -9.70
CA ASN A 179 -14.75 6.00 -10.02
C ASN A 179 -14.84 4.47 -10.04
N GLU A 180 -15.72 3.94 -9.21
CA GLU A 180 -16.06 2.52 -9.01
C GLU A 180 -16.64 1.80 -10.25
N LYS A 181 -16.23 2.12 -11.46
CA LYS A 181 -16.68 1.37 -12.65
C LYS A 181 -15.81 0.16 -12.98
N SER A 182 -14.70 -0.07 -12.29
CA SER A 182 -14.02 -1.35 -12.31
C SER A 182 -14.57 -2.25 -11.20
N LYS A 183 -15.55 -3.06 -11.51
CA LYS A 183 -16.11 -4.12 -10.63
C LYS A 183 -15.07 -5.15 -10.16
N GLU A 184 -13.80 -4.96 -10.49
CA GLU A 184 -12.70 -5.88 -10.19
C GLU A 184 -11.83 -5.47 -9.00
N THR A 185 -12.01 -4.27 -8.42
CA THR A 185 -11.24 -3.84 -7.24
C THR A 185 -11.92 -4.16 -5.90
N GLN A 186 -13.04 -4.88 -5.89
CA GLN A 186 -13.75 -5.23 -4.66
C GLN A 186 -13.11 -6.36 -3.85
N ASP A 187 -12.06 -7.03 -4.34
CA ASP A 187 -11.60 -8.29 -3.75
C ASP A 187 -10.24 -8.22 -3.03
N PHE A 188 -9.67 -7.03 -2.82
CA PHE A 188 -8.35 -6.94 -2.17
C PHE A 188 -8.36 -6.95 -0.64
N THR A 189 -9.52 -6.93 -0.01
CA THR A 189 -9.59 -6.84 1.46
C THR A 189 -10.12 -8.07 2.17
N ASP A 190 -10.75 -9.07 1.50
CA ASP A 190 -11.42 -10.16 2.23
C ASP A 190 -11.46 -11.54 1.57
N LYS A 191 -10.77 -11.78 0.47
CA LYS A 191 -10.51 -13.17 0.11
C LYS A 191 -9.18 -13.58 0.67
N ASN A 192 -9.24 -14.34 1.77
CA ASN A 192 -8.19 -15.23 2.21
C ASN A 192 -7.18 -15.46 1.08
N ILE A 193 -6.00 -14.86 1.21
CA ILE A 193 -4.81 -15.40 0.60
C ILE A 193 -4.57 -16.75 1.33
N GLU A 194 -5.47 -17.69 1.12
CA GLU A 194 -5.10 -19.07 1.19
C GLU A 194 -4.08 -19.24 0.08
N CYS A 195 -2.82 -19.18 0.44
CA CYS A 195 -1.73 -19.71 -0.36
C CYS A 195 -2.04 -21.20 -0.58
N LYS A 196 -2.85 -21.50 -1.61
CA LYS A 196 -3.04 -22.86 -2.11
C LYS A 196 -1.86 -23.28 -3.00
N VAL A 197 -0.66 -22.93 -2.57
CA VAL A 197 0.53 -23.68 -3.02
C VAL A 197 0.72 -24.75 -1.97
N SER A 198 0.17 -25.92 -2.26
CA SER A 198 0.36 -27.09 -1.41
C SER A 198 1.86 -27.39 -1.37
N VAL A 199 2.37 -27.71 -0.19
CA VAL A 199 3.77 -28.18 -0.01
C VAL A 199 4.10 -29.35 -0.96
N LYS A 200 3.07 -30.10 -1.42
CA LYS A 200 3.18 -31.15 -2.42
C LYS A 200 3.55 -30.62 -3.81
N ASP A 201 3.04 -29.44 -4.21
CA ASP A 201 3.33 -28.87 -5.53
C ASP A 201 4.74 -28.29 -5.58
N ILE A 202 5.23 -27.77 -4.47
CA ILE A 202 6.62 -27.29 -4.34
C ILE A 202 7.59 -28.47 -4.39
N ASN A 203 7.29 -29.55 -3.68
CA ASN A 203 8.14 -30.74 -3.67
C ASN A 203 8.17 -31.45 -5.04
N LYS A 204 7.04 -31.51 -5.75
CA LYS A 204 6.98 -32.07 -7.11
C LYS A 204 7.84 -31.27 -8.09
N LYS A 205 7.79 -29.94 -8.05
CA LYS A 205 8.65 -29.10 -8.89
C LYS A 205 10.13 -29.18 -8.52
N LEU A 206 10.46 -29.38 -7.25
CA LEU A 206 11.84 -29.59 -6.79
C LEU A 206 12.40 -30.95 -7.25
N GLU A 207 11.58 -31.99 -7.36
CA GLU A 207 11.98 -33.30 -7.90
C GLU A 207 12.15 -33.23 -9.41
N GLU A 208 11.27 -32.54 -10.13
CA GLU A 208 11.42 -32.33 -11.59
C GLU A 208 12.72 -31.60 -11.93
N LEU A 209 13.13 -30.60 -11.16
CA LEU A 209 14.39 -29.85 -11.34
C LEU A 209 15.65 -30.65 -10.95
N LYS A 210 15.54 -31.73 -10.16
CA LYS A 210 16.64 -32.59 -9.82
C LYS A 210 16.90 -33.68 -10.86
N ASN A 211 15.89 -34.04 -11.68
CA ASN A 211 15.97 -35.07 -12.71
C ASN A 211 16.35 -34.53 -14.09
N GLU A 212 16.55 -33.22 -14.24
CA GLU A 212 17.03 -32.54 -15.45
C GLU A 212 18.56 -32.26 -15.44
N LYS A 213 19.34 -32.98 -14.61
CA LYS A 213 20.80 -32.92 -14.62
C LYS A 213 21.42 -34.19 -15.09
#